data_057f9e62ad9a315fbc886973212fb885
#
_entry.id   057f9e62ad9a315fbc886973212fb885
#
_cell.length_a   1.000
_cell.length_b   1.000
_cell.length_c   1.000
_cell.angle_alpha   90.00
_cell.angle_beta   90.00
_cell.angle_gamma   90.00
#
_symmetry.space_group_name_H-M   'P 1'
#
loop_
_entity.id
_entity.type
_entity.pdbx_description
1 polymer ?
#
loop_
_entity_poly.entity_id
_entity_poly.type
_entity_poly.pdbx_seq_one_letter_code
_entity_poly.pdbx_strand_id
1 'polypeptide(L)'
;TAIGGDYGHWSDTLRNALDHAGLSFNRRTDNEYRECDSTFLSMVLSGTPGQVAPLIPSGENGLFSREVFYYKSQIREWIDQFSVDEVDAEKEFHRMGYEWKATIDQLKCRGTITLRLDERQQAAFNDSFVRLFLRARQSNGQEMNSSVVRLAINLVRFMEVVAMLRALEQPELLLPAQGINSDNLKDKIIGGWELHITDDDFAALLTMAEPLYLHATHILSFLPTGEITSRGLSEKDSLLSSMPDEFTTVQWMETAEHANIPKNTAKTWLRRLCDSGALLHGEHKGIYLKPI
;
A
#
# COMPACT_ATOMS: atom_id res chain seq x y z
N THR A 1 14.39 -14.25 -11.45
CA THR A 1 13.01 -13.80 -11.74
C THR A 1 13.04 -12.35 -12.18
N ALA A 2 12.30 -11.99 -13.22
CA ALA A 2 12.35 -10.66 -13.86
C ALA A 2 11.99 -9.48 -12.94
N ILE A 3 11.34 -9.73 -11.81
CA ILE A 3 10.90 -8.70 -10.85
C ILE A 3 12.00 -8.31 -9.84
N GLY A 4 12.99 -9.17 -9.62
CA GLY A 4 14.10 -8.94 -8.67
C GLY A 4 15.43 -8.59 -9.31
N GLY A 5 15.50 -8.36 -10.62
CA GLY A 5 16.73 -8.02 -11.32
C GLY A 5 16.97 -6.50 -11.38
N ASP A 6 18.24 -6.13 -11.53
CA ASP A 6 18.74 -4.73 -11.62
C ASP A 6 18.14 -3.88 -12.77
N TYR A 7 17.20 -4.39 -13.53
CA TYR A 7 16.67 -3.81 -14.77
C TYR A 7 15.37 -3.01 -14.59
N GLY A 8 15.11 -2.42 -13.48
CA GLY A 8 14.02 -1.48 -13.44
C GLY A 8 13.37 -1.30 -12.06
N HIS A 9 12.90 -0.13 -11.86
CA HIS A 9 12.12 0.28 -10.69
C HIS A 9 10.69 -0.31 -10.74
N TRP A 10 10.56 -1.64 -10.92
CA TRP A 10 9.27 -2.32 -10.98
C TRP A 10 8.40 -2.07 -9.77
N SER A 11 9.03 -1.95 -8.60
CA SER A 11 8.31 -1.63 -7.36
C SER A 11 7.60 -0.28 -7.44
N ASP A 12 8.24 0.75 -8.01
CA ASP A 12 7.61 2.07 -8.18
C ASP A 12 6.49 2.04 -9.19
N THR A 13 6.70 1.34 -10.31
CA THR A 13 5.68 1.17 -11.35
C THR A 13 4.46 0.43 -10.80
N LEU A 14 4.66 -0.67 -10.06
CA LEU A 14 3.56 -1.42 -9.44
C LEU A 14 2.83 -0.58 -8.40
N ARG A 15 3.54 0.16 -7.55
CA ARG A 15 2.92 1.04 -6.55
C ARG A 15 2.04 2.10 -7.20
N ASN A 16 2.53 2.75 -8.25
CA ASN A 16 1.75 3.75 -8.98
C ASN A 16 0.53 3.12 -9.68
N ALA A 17 0.70 1.93 -10.28
CA ALA A 17 -0.39 1.22 -10.93
C ALA A 17 -1.50 0.80 -9.95
N LEU A 18 -1.13 0.33 -8.75
CA LEU A 18 -2.06 -0.04 -7.69
C LEU A 18 -2.76 1.17 -7.05
N ASP A 19 -2.14 2.34 -7.10
CA ASP A 19 -2.72 3.60 -6.63
C ASP A 19 -3.51 4.35 -7.72
N HIS A 20 -3.67 3.76 -8.89
CA HIS A 20 -4.35 4.35 -10.06
C HIS A 20 -3.68 5.65 -10.53
N ALA A 21 -2.39 5.83 -10.24
CA ALA A 21 -1.62 6.99 -10.67
C ALA A 21 -1.17 6.85 -12.12
N GLY A 22 -0.85 7.99 -12.74
CA GLY A 22 -0.28 8.00 -14.09
C GLY A 22 1.09 7.31 -14.14
N LEU A 23 1.35 6.65 -15.25
CA LEU A 23 2.64 6.03 -15.58
C LEU A 23 3.19 6.63 -16.85
N SER A 24 4.49 6.95 -16.88
CA SER A 24 5.19 7.33 -18.08
C SER A 24 6.44 6.47 -18.25
N PHE A 25 6.72 6.12 -19.49
CA PHE A 25 7.90 5.36 -19.89
C PHE A 25 8.63 6.14 -20.99
N ASN A 26 9.90 6.41 -20.77
CA ASN A 26 10.74 7.10 -21.73
C ASN A 26 12.01 6.27 -21.97
N ARG A 27 12.17 5.76 -23.18
CA ARG A 27 13.35 5.01 -23.61
C ARG A 27 14.16 5.84 -24.59
N ARG A 28 15.26 6.40 -24.13
CA ARG A 28 16.12 7.27 -24.96
C ARG A 28 16.74 6.57 -26.18
N THR A 29 16.99 5.26 -26.06
CA THR A 29 17.65 4.48 -27.12
C THR A 29 16.83 4.41 -28.39
N ASP A 30 15.50 4.31 -28.25
CA ASP A 30 14.56 4.13 -29.39
C ASP A 30 13.67 5.36 -29.58
N ASN A 31 13.93 6.44 -28.83
CA ASN A 31 13.07 7.63 -28.78
C ASN A 31 11.60 7.30 -28.55
N GLU A 32 11.35 6.26 -27.72
CA GLU A 32 10.02 5.77 -27.40
C GLU A 32 9.50 6.44 -26.14
N TYR A 33 8.38 7.14 -26.26
CA TYR A 33 7.64 7.69 -25.12
C TYR A 33 6.26 7.08 -25.10
N ARG A 34 5.88 6.56 -23.93
CA ARG A 34 4.52 6.06 -23.66
C ARG A 34 4.04 6.66 -22.36
N GLU A 35 2.79 7.04 -22.33
CA GLU A 35 2.13 7.60 -21.17
C GLU A 35 0.75 6.96 -20.99
N CYS A 36 0.39 6.75 -19.74
CA CYS A 36 -0.94 6.32 -19.31
C CYS A 36 -1.37 7.22 -18.19
N ASP A 37 -2.36 8.08 -18.39
CA ASP A 37 -2.80 9.11 -17.43
C ASP A 37 -3.35 8.50 -16.14
N SER A 38 -4.01 7.35 -16.23
CA SER A 38 -4.53 6.61 -15.09
C SER A 38 -4.42 5.10 -15.34
N THR A 39 -4.01 4.39 -14.31
CA THR A 39 -3.87 2.94 -14.36
C THR A 39 -4.94 2.27 -13.50
N PHE A 40 -5.38 1.09 -13.93
CA PHE A 40 -6.34 0.27 -13.20
C PHE A 40 -5.77 -1.15 -13.14
N LEU A 41 -4.93 -1.41 -12.13
CA LEU A 41 -4.30 -2.71 -11.93
C LEU A 41 -4.88 -3.40 -10.71
N SER A 42 -5.39 -4.61 -10.94
CA SER A 42 -5.65 -5.58 -9.89
C SER A 42 -4.87 -6.84 -10.20
N MET A 43 -4.20 -7.42 -9.20
CA MET A 43 -3.43 -8.64 -9.40
C MET A 43 -3.62 -9.60 -8.22
N VAL A 44 -3.53 -10.88 -8.51
CA VAL A 44 -3.47 -11.95 -7.52
C VAL A 44 -2.17 -12.71 -7.73
N LEU A 45 -1.38 -12.82 -6.68
CA LEU A 45 -0.12 -13.55 -6.67
C LEU A 45 -0.24 -14.73 -5.72
N SER A 46 0.28 -15.88 -6.13
CA SER A 46 0.39 -17.05 -5.26
C SER A 46 1.82 -17.53 -5.20
N GLY A 47 2.23 -18.01 -4.04
CA GLY A 47 3.58 -18.50 -3.85
C GLY A 47 3.84 -18.94 -2.42
N THR A 48 5.07 -19.33 -2.12
CA THR A 48 5.53 -19.67 -0.78
C THR A 48 6.06 -18.42 -0.06
N PRO A 49 6.07 -18.40 1.30
CA PRO A 49 6.61 -17.25 2.05
C PRO A 49 8.05 -16.87 1.63
N GLY A 50 8.89 -17.84 1.29
CA GLY A 50 10.26 -17.58 0.82
C GLY A 50 10.36 -16.83 -0.50
N GLN A 51 9.29 -16.75 -1.28
CA GLN A 51 9.23 -15.98 -2.53
C GLN A 51 8.83 -14.52 -2.30
N VAL A 52 8.37 -14.16 -1.11
CA VAL A 52 7.95 -12.78 -0.80
C VAL A 52 9.18 -11.87 -0.65
N ALA A 53 10.22 -12.30 0.07
CA ALA A 53 11.41 -11.48 0.31
C ALA A 53 12.15 -11.02 -0.97
N PRO A 54 12.30 -11.85 -2.03
CA PRO A 54 12.85 -11.39 -3.30
C PRO A 54 11.97 -10.36 -4.04
N LEU A 55 10.67 -10.38 -3.80
CA LEU A 55 9.71 -9.43 -4.40
C LEU A 55 9.61 -8.14 -3.58
N ILE A 56 9.56 -8.29 -2.27
CA ILE A 56 9.39 -7.22 -1.29
C ILE A 56 10.55 -7.31 -0.28
N PRO A 57 11.64 -6.59 -0.51
CA PRO A 57 12.88 -6.77 0.26
C PRO A 57 12.81 -6.28 1.72
N SER A 58 11.83 -5.46 2.07
CA SER A 58 11.63 -4.98 3.44
C SER A 58 10.19 -4.55 3.69
N GLY A 59 9.75 -4.53 4.95
CA GLY A 59 8.44 -4.02 5.36
C GLY A 59 8.25 -2.53 5.09
N GLU A 60 9.33 -1.75 5.04
CA GLU A 60 9.30 -0.33 4.67
C GLU A 60 9.06 -0.11 3.17
N ASN A 61 9.22 -1.15 2.35
CA ASN A 61 8.89 -1.05 0.93
C ASN A 61 7.39 -0.80 0.78
N GLY A 62 7.05 0.35 0.19
CA GLY A 62 5.65 0.74 0.00
C GLY A 62 4.80 -0.26 -0.81
N LEU A 63 5.38 -1.27 -1.44
CA LEU A 63 4.66 -2.36 -2.08
C LEU A 63 4.04 -3.29 -1.03
N PHE A 64 4.77 -3.60 0.08
CA PHE A 64 4.26 -4.43 1.17
C PHE A 64 2.92 -3.91 1.71
N SER A 65 2.86 -2.60 1.98
CA SER A 65 1.64 -2.00 2.54
C SER A 65 0.44 -2.01 1.58
N ARG A 66 0.66 -2.14 0.27
CA ARG A 66 -0.40 -2.17 -0.75
C ARG A 66 -0.97 -3.57 -0.99
N GLU A 67 -0.22 -4.60 -0.61
CA GLU A 67 -0.66 -5.99 -0.76
C GLU A 67 -1.58 -6.41 0.39
N VAL A 68 -2.57 -7.24 0.07
CA VAL A 68 -3.38 -7.95 1.07
C VAL A 68 -2.88 -9.38 1.11
N PHE A 69 -2.34 -9.78 2.25
CA PHE A 69 -1.79 -11.11 2.41
C PHE A 69 -2.85 -12.09 2.93
N TYR A 70 -2.97 -13.22 2.25
CA TYR A 70 -3.74 -14.36 2.71
C TYR A 70 -2.80 -15.55 2.89
N TYR A 71 -2.46 -15.85 4.14
CA TYR A 71 -1.56 -16.94 4.48
C TYR A 71 -2.34 -18.19 4.84
N LYS A 72 -2.04 -19.30 4.16
CA LYS A 72 -2.60 -20.62 4.45
C LYS A 72 -1.48 -21.56 4.91
N SER A 73 -1.46 -21.88 6.20
CA SER A 73 -0.37 -22.64 6.83
C SER A 73 -0.38 -24.13 6.55
N GLN A 74 -1.55 -24.71 6.24
CA GLN A 74 -1.71 -26.14 6.12
C GLN A 74 -2.66 -26.53 4.98
N ILE A 75 -2.29 -27.59 4.27
CA ILE A 75 -3.22 -28.39 3.47
C ILE A 75 -3.78 -29.44 4.45
N ARG A 76 -5.06 -29.33 4.80
CA ARG A 76 -5.66 -30.13 5.86
C ARG A 76 -5.92 -31.55 5.46
N GLU A 77 -6.21 -31.82 4.19
CA GLU A 77 -6.63 -33.12 3.69
C GLU A 77 -5.98 -33.42 2.35
N TRP A 78 -5.67 -34.69 2.14
CA TRP A 78 -5.32 -35.17 0.83
C TRP A 78 -6.58 -35.23 -0.04
N ILE A 79 -6.52 -34.62 -1.22
CA ILE A 79 -7.59 -34.73 -2.21
C ILE A 79 -7.21 -35.84 -3.17
N ASP A 80 -8.10 -36.83 -3.31
CA ASP A 80 -7.93 -37.90 -4.28
C ASP A 80 -7.96 -37.32 -5.70
N GLN A 81 -6.81 -37.42 -6.38
CA GLN A 81 -6.64 -36.85 -7.71
C GLN A 81 -7.40 -37.62 -8.80
N PHE A 82 -7.86 -38.81 -8.47
CA PHE A 82 -8.58 -39.70 -9.41
C PHE A 82 -10.12 -39.63 -9.24
N SER A 83 -10.59 -38.99 -8.18
CA SER A 83 -12.02 -38.81 -7.90
C SER A 83 -12.60 -37.46 -8.43
N VAL A 84 -11.84 -36.75 -9.23
CA VAL A 84 -12.29 -35.47 -9.78
C VAL A 84 -13.36 -35.73 -10.83
N ASP A 85 -14.58 -35.22 -10.59
CA ASP A 85 -15.61 -35.17 -11.63
C ASP A 85 -15.04 -34.46 -12.86
N GLU A 86 -15.30 -35.01 -14.05
CA GLU A 86 -14.88 -34.43 -15.34
C GLU A 86 -15.63 -33.12 -15.61
N VAL A 87 -15.41 -32.12 -14.76
CA VAL A 87 -15.85 -30.76 -15.05
C VAL A 87 -14.82 -30.16 -16.00
N ASP A 88 -15.22 -29.84 -17.21
CA ASP A 88 -14.41 -29.09 -18.15
C ASP A 88 -14.26 -27.64 -17.63
N ALA A 89 -13.29 -27.46 -16.74
CA ALA A 89 -13.02 -26.20 -16.06
C ALA A 89 -12.72 -25.06 -17.07
N GLU A 90 -12.08 -25.37 -18.19
CA GLU A 90 -11.76 -24.39 -19.22
C GLU A 90 -13.04 -23.86 -19.86
N LYS A 91 -13.96 -24.73 -20.23
CA LYS A 91 -15.26 -24.37 -20.80
C LYS A 91 -16.08 -23.52 -19.83
N GLU A 92 -16.07 -23.89 -18.55
CA GLU A 92 -16.80 -23.15 -17.52
C GLU A 92 -16.20 -21.77 -17.29
N PHE A 93 -14.88 -21.62 -17.23
CA PHE A 93 -14.23 -20.30 -17.13
C PHE A 93 -14.49 -19.45 -18.37
N HIS A 94 -14.50 -20.02 -19.56
CA HIS A 94 -14.89 -19.29 -20.78
C HIS A 94 -16.33 -18.77 -20.69
N ARG A 95 -17.28 -19.62 -20.27
CA ARG A 95 -18.69 -19.21 -20.07
C ARG A 95 -18.80 -18.05 -19.09
N MET A 96 -18.20 -18.19 -17.90
CA MET A 96 -18.19 -17.15 -16.88
C MET A 96 -17.55 -15.86 -17.41
N GLY A 97 -16.47 -15.95 -18.18
CA GLY A 97 -15.79 -14.80 -18.77
C GLY A 97 -16.67 -14.03 -19.76
N TYR A 98 -17.45 -14.72 -20.59
CA TYR A 98 -18.41 -14.07 -21.48
C TYR A 98 -19.53 -13.36 -20.74
N GLU A 99 -20.11 -14.01 -19.74
CA GLU A 99 -21.17 -13.43 -18.90
C GLU A 99 -20.65 -12.20 -18.15
N TRP A 100 -19.45 -12.32 -17.57
CA TRP A 100 -18.82 -11.21 -16.86
C TRP A 100 -18.52 -10.03 -17.79
N LYS A 101 -18.01 -10.30 -19.00
CA LYS A 101 -17.77 -9.26 -20.00
C LYS A 101 -19.04 -8.50 -20.34
N ALA A 102 -20.15 -9.20 -20.58
CA ALA A 102 -21.43 -8.57 -20.86
C ALA A 102 -21.91 -7.68 -19.72
N THR A 103 -21.75 -8.13 -18.47
CA THR A 103 -22.05 -7.37 -17.26
C THR A 103 -21.21 -6.10 -17.16
N ILE A 104 -19.89 -6.20 -17.35
CA ILE A 104 -18.99 -5.04 -17.33
C ILE A 104 -19.34 -4.03 -18.41
N ASP A 105 -19.66 -4.48 -19.62
CA ASP A 105 -20.04 -3.58 -20.73
C ASP A 105 -21.35 -2.83 -20.42
N GLN A 106 -22.29 -3.44 -19.72
CA GLN A 106 -23.49 -2.77 -19.21
C GLN A 106 -23.18 -1.75 -18.10
N LEU A 107 -22.30 -2.10 -17.16
CA LEU A 107 -21.91 -1.22 -16.06
C LEU A 107 -21.16 0.03 -16.55
N LYS A 108 -20.30 -0.10 -17.56
CA LYS A 108 -19.59 1.04 -18.16
C LYS A 108 -20.52 2.12 -18.70
N CYS A 109 -21.72 1.77 -19.12
CA CYS A 109 -22.70 2.73 -19.63
C CYS A 109 -23.37 3.55 -18.49
N ARG A 110 -23.20 3.15 -17.22
CA ARG A 110 -23.84 3.83 -16.08
C ARG A 110 -23.07 5.04 -15.54
N GLY A 111 -21.84 5.26 -16.00
CA GLY A 111 -20.99 6.35 -15.49
C GLY A 111 -20.38 6.04 -14.12
N THR A 112 -20.26 7.04 -13.28
CA THR A 112 -19.61 6.90 -11.96
C THR A 112 -20.56 6.24 -10.96
N ILE A 113 -20.07 5.20 -10.29
CA ILE A 113 -20.77 4.51 -9.20
C ILE A 113 -19.98 4.76 -7.92
N THR A 114 -20.66 5.25 -6.88
CA THR A 114 -20.04 5.62 -5.60
C THR A 114 -20.62 4.79 -4.48
N LEU A 115 -19.78 4.07 -3.73
CA LEU A 115 -20.19 3.35 -2.53
C LEU A 115 -20.59 4.34 -1.43
N ARG A 116 -21.74 4.07 -0.81
CA ARG A 116 -22.24 4.80 0.36
C ARG A 116 -22.36 3.86 1.55
N LEU A 117 -21.69 4.23 2.63
CA LEU A 117 -21.87 3.62 3.94
C LEU A 117 -22.77 4.52 4.77
N ASP A 118 -23.68 3.95 5.53
CA ASP A 118 -24.48 4.71 6.49
C ASP A 118 -23.63 5.17 7.71
N GLU A 119 -24.18 6.05 8.56
CA GLU A 119 -23.44 6.60 9.70
C GLU A 119 -22.99 5.52 10.70
N ARG A 120 -23.79 4.46 10.90
CA ARG A 120 -23.47 3.34 11.80
C ARG A 120 -22.32 2.52 11.21
N GLN A 121 -22.36 2.23 9.92
CA GLN A 121 -21.33 1.49 9.20
C GLN A 121 -20.01 2.29 9.21
N GLN A 122 -20.06 3.61 8.95
CA GLN A 122 -18.90 4.49 9.03
C GLN A 122 -18.27 4.51 10.43
N ALA A 123 -19.09 4.64 11.47
CA ALA A 123 -18.63 4.62 12.85
C ALA A 123 -17.99 3.27 13.21
N ALA A 124 -18.64 2.15 12.89
CA ALA A 124 -18.12 0.81 13.15
C ALA A 124 -16.80 0.55 12.40
N PHE A 125 -16.70 1.00 11.14
CA PHE A 125 -15.47 0.91 10.36
C PHE A 125 -14.32 1.69 11.02
N ASN A 126 -14.56 2.95 11.35
CA ASN A 126 -13.55 3.80 11.99
C ASN A 126 -13.11 3.25 13.36
N ASP A 127 -14.04 2.82 14.21
CA ASP A 127 -13.73 2.23 15.51
C ASP A 127 -12.88 0.97 15.39
N SER A 128 -13.18 0.13 14.40
CA SER A 128 -12.41 -1.09 14.13
C SER A 128 -10.97 -0.75 13.72
N PHE A 129 -10.79 0.17 12.80
CA PHE A 129 -9.47 0.54 12.30
C PHE A 129 -8.66 1.39 13.28
N VAL A 130 -9.29 2.21 14.12
CA VAL A 130 -8.61 2.90 15.24
C VAL A 130 -8.00 1.88 16.21
N ARG A 131 -8.77 0.85 16.61
CA ARG A 131 -8.24 -0.22 17.50
C ARG A 131 -7.08 -0.96 16.83
N LEU A 132 -7.23 -1.31 15.56
CA LEU A 132 -6.19 -2.03 14.81
C LEU A 132 -4.92 -1.19 14.64
N PHE A 133 -5.06 0.10 14.36
CA PHE A 133 -3.96 1.05 14.23
C PHE A 133 -3.19 1.24 15.53
N LEU A 134 -3.90 1.39 16.67
CA LEU A 134 -3.28 1.48 17.98
C LEU A 134 -2.53 0.20 18.36
N ARG A 135 -3.11 -0.98 18.06
CA ARG A 135 -2.45 -2.27 18.25
C ARG A 135 -1.19 -2.39 17.40
N ALA A 136 -1.25 -2.03 16.13
CA ALA A 136 -0.10 -2.06 15.23
C ALA A 136 1.05 -1.20 15.75
N ARG A 137 0.74 0.01 16.19
CA ARG A 137 1.71 0.95 16.74
C ARG A 137 2.42 0.41 18.00
N GLN A 138 1.68 -0.31 18.85
CA GLN A 138 2.23 -0.86 20.10
C GLN A 138 3.08 -2.12 19.87
N SER A 139 2.72 -2.95 18.90
CA SER A 139 3.28 -4.30 18.76
C SER A 139 4.33 -4.42 17.66
N ASN A 140 4.21 -3.67 16.56
CA ASN A 140 4.95 -3.90 15.33
C ASN A 140 5.67 -2.64 14.79
N GLY A 141 5.66 -1.54 15.54
CA GLY A 141 6.32 -0.30 15.14
C GLY A 141 5.62 0.45 14.00
N GLN A 142 6.34 1.43 13.43
CA GLN A 142 5.77 2.31 12.41
C GLN A 142 5.52 1.62 11.05
N GLU A 143 6.26 0.55 10.75
CA GLU A 143 6.15 -0.19 9.47
C GLU A 143 4.74 -0.71 9.23
N MET A 144 4.07 -1.21 10.27
CA MET A 144 2.71 -1.73 10.17
C MET A 144 1.61 -0.64 10.15
N ASN A 145 1.91 0.60 10.53
CA ASN A 145 0.92 1.67 10.48
C ASN A 145 0.45 1.95 9.05
N SER A 146 1.39 2.02 8.10
CA SER A 146 1.06 2.20 6.69
C SER A 146 0.26 1.02 6.13
N SER A 147 0.56 -0.20 6.57
CA SER A 147 -0.17 -1.40 6.18
C SER A 147 -1.60 -1.40 6.70
N VAL A 148 -1.84 -0.95 7.94
CA VAL A 148 -3.22 -0.82 8.47
C VAL A 148 -4.02 0.22 7.69
N VAL A 149 -3.45 1.39 7.38
CA VAL A 149 -4.12 2.42 6.57
C VAL A 149 -4.46 1.87 5.18
N ARG A 150 -3.52 1.17 4.54
CA ARG A 150 -3.75 0.57 3.23
C ARG A 150 -4.74 -0.59 3.27
N LEU A 151 -4.74 -1.38 4.34
CA LEU A 151 -5.74 -2.42 4.56
C LEU A 151 -7.15 -1.83 4.65
N ALA A 152 -7.32 -0.67 5.31
CA ALA A 152 -8.61 0.04 5.34
C ALA A 152 -9.08 0.41 3.92
N ILE A 153 -8.19 0.97 3.09
CA ILE A 153 -8.49 1.31 1.69
C ILE A 153 -8.87 0.05 0.90
N ASN A 154 -8.10 -1.03 1.04
CA ASN A 154 -8.38 -2.27 0.33
C ASN A 154 -9.69 -2.91 0.80
N LEU A 155 -10.04 -2.79 2.09
CA LEU A 155 -11.30 -3.29 2.59
C LEU A 155 -12.50 -2.53 2.01
N VAL A 156 -12.38 -1.20 1.85
CA VAL A 156 -13.40 -0.42 1.13
C VAL A 156 -13.53 -0.88 -0.32
N ARG A 157 -12.42 -1.14 -1.01
CA ARG A 157 -12.44 -1.70 -2.37
C ARG A 157 -13.13 -3.07 -2.43
N PHE A 158 -12.92 -3.92 -1.43
CA PHE A 158 -13.66 -5.18 -1.32
C PHE A 158 -15.15 -4.95 -1.10
N MET A 159 -15.52 -3.97 -0.27
CA MET A 159 -16.92 -3.59 -0.08
C MET A 159 -17.55 -3.09 -1.38
N GLU A 160 -16.84 -2.28 -2.17
CA GLU A 160 -17.29 -1.83 -3.50
C GLU A 160 -17.57 -3.02 -4.44
N VAL A 161 -16.65 -3.99 -4.49
CA VAL A 161 -16.80 -5.17 -5.34
C VAL A 161 -17.97 -6.05 -4.87
N VAL A 162 -18.04 -6.37 -3.57
CA VAL A 162 -19.10 -7.24 -3.02
C VAL A 162 -20.46 -6.57 -3.14
N ALA A 163 -20.57 -5.29 -2.81
CA ALA A 163 -21.82 -4.55 -2.96
C ALA A 163 -22.26 -4.49 -4.43
N MET A 164 -21.33 -4.32 -5.37
CA MET A 164 -21.65 -4.34 -6.80
C MET A 164 -22.15 -5.72 -7.25
N LEU A 165 -21.48 -6.80 -6.84
CA LEU A 165 -21.93 -8.16 -7.13
C LEU A 165 -23.33 -8.42 -6.55
N ARG A 166 -23.58 -7.94 -5.32
CA ARG A 166 -24.89 -8.04 -4.69
C ARG A 166 -25.94 -7.23 -5.43
N ALA A 167 -25.61 -6.05 -5.91
CA ALA A 167 -26.53 -5.20 -6.69
C ALA A 167 -26.91 -5.77 -8.06
N LEU A 168 -26.11 -6.71 -8.62
CA LEU A 168 -26.51 -7.46 -9.81
C LEU A 168 -27.67 -8.43 -9.52
N GLU A 169 -27.76 -8.92 -8.28
CA GLU A 169 -28.83 -9.79 -7.81
C GLU A 169 -29.99 -8.99 -7.18
N GLN A 170 -29.68 -7.85 -6.56
CA GLN A 170 -30.58 -6.97 -5.82
C GLN A 170 -30.45 -5.53 -6.36
N PRO A 171 -31.10 -5.20 -7.49
CA PRO A 171 -30.93 -3.89 -8.16
C PRO A 171 -31.31 -2.67 -7.30
N GLU A 172 -32.10 -2.86 -6.26
CA GLU A 172 -32.48 -1.83 -5.30
C GLU A 172 -31.30 -1.28 -4.48
N LEU A 173 -30.15 -1.97 -4.45
CA LEU A 173 -28.94 -1.49 -3.80
C LEU A 173 -28.18 -0.46 -4.66
N LEU A 174 -28.55 -0.30 -5.92
CA LEU A 174 -27.96 0.65 -6.85
C LEU A 174 -28.97 1.71 -7.23
N LEU A 175 -28.86 2.88 -6.63
CA LEU A 175 -29.80 3.97 -6.80
C LEU A 175 -29.20 5.09 -7.67
N PRO A 176 -30.02 5.81 -8.46
CA PRO A 176 -29.55 7.04 -9.10
C PRO A 176 -29.08 8.05 -8.04
N ALA A 177 -27.87 8.58 -8.19
CA ALA A 177 -27.42 9.65 -7.32
C ALA A 177 -28.37 10.84 -7.41
N GLN A 178 -28.83 11.33 -6.27
CA GLN A 178 -29.72 12.50 -6.25
C GLN A 178 -28.93 13.70 -6.77
N GLY A 179 -29.29 14.17 -7.96
CA GLY A 179 -28.56 15.18 -8.68
C GLY A 179 -28.46 16.48 -7.90
N ILE A 180 -27.27 17.03 -7.82
CA ILE A 180 -27.07 18.47 -7.61
C ILE A 180 -27.65 19.12 -8.87
N ASN A 181 -28.78 19.82 -8.72
CA ASN A 181 -29.32 20.75 -9.72
C ASN A 181 -28.28 21.88 -9.89
N SER A 182 -27.32 21.70 -10.78
CA SER A 182 -26.50 22.82 -11.23
C SER A 182 -27.12 23.35 -12.52
N ASP A 183 -27.63 24.57 -12.49
CA ASP A 183 -28.10 25.33 -13.65
C ASP A 183 -27.01 25.65 -14.69
N ASN A 184 -25.79 25.12 -14.50
CA ASN A 184 -24.67 25.32 -15.38
C ASN A 184 -24.57 24.19 -16.41
N LEU A 185 -24.90 24.52 -17.65
CA LEU A 185 -24.87 23.65 -18.84
C LEU A 185 -23.49 23.01 -19.14
N LYS A 186 -22.43 23.45 -18.45
CA LYS A 186 -21.08 22.89 -18.59
C LYS A 186 -20.80 21.70 -17.67
N ASP A 187 -21.57 21.52 -16.62
CA ASP A 187 -21.48 20.40 -15.67
C ASP A 187 -22.63 19.41 -15.92
N LYS A 188 -22.79 18.95 -17.15
CA LYS A 188 -23.49 17.70 -17.39
C LYS A 188 -22.66 16.56 -16.79
N ILE A 189 -22.66 16.47 -15.47
CA ILE A 189 -22.34 15.26 -14.76
C ILE A 189 -23.42 14.27 -15.21
N ILE A 190 -23.06 13.34 -16.06
CA ILE A 190 -23.86 12.17 -16.37
C ILE A 190 -24.25 11.61 -15.01
N GLY A 191 -25.54 11.52 -14.71
CA GLY A 191 -26.05 11.15 -13.40
C GLY A 191 -25.29 9.95 -12.86
N GLY A 192 -24.63 10.13 -11.72
CA GLY A 192 -23.91 9.04 -11.04
C GLY A 192 -24.90 8.08 -10.38
N TRP A 193 -24.38 6.99 -9.89
CA TRP A 193 -25.15 5.99 -9.13
C TRP A 193 -24.56 5.86 -7.72
N GLU A 194 -25.44 5.70 -6.73
CA GLU A 194 -25.07 5.37 -5.36
C GLU A 194 -25.27 3.89 -5.14
N LEU A 195 -24.22 3.22 -4.69
CA LEU A 195 -24.20 1.80 -4.37
C LEU A 195 -24.25 1.64 -2.85
N HIS A 196 -25.18 0.85 -2.36
CA HIS A 196 -25.33 0.55 -0.95
C HIS A 196 -24.88 -0.88 -0.66
N ILE A 197 -24.24 -1.08 0.49
CA ILE A 197 -23.85 -2.40 0.97
C ILE A 197 -24.84 -2.85 2.04
N THR A 198 -25.19 -4.13 2.05
CA THR A 198 -26.01 -4.71 3.12
C THR A 198 -25.27 -4.75 4.44
N ASP A 199 -25.97 -4.71 5.57
CA ASP A 199 -25.35 -4.81 6.91
C ASP A 199 -24.61 -6.14 7.08
N ASP A 200 -25.10 -7.23 6.51
CA ASP A 200 -24.48 -8.55 6.58
C ASP A 200 -23.16 -8.60 5.80
N ASP A 201 -23.15 -8.11 4.56
CA ASP A 201 -21.93 -8.06 3.73
C ASP A 201 -20.89 -7.10 4.36
N PHE A 202 -21.34 -5.96 4.87
CA PHE A 202 -20.48 -5.02 5.59
C PHE A 202 -19.84 -5.65 6.82
N ALA A 203 -20.63 -6.30 7.68
CA ALA A 203 -20.15 -6.95 8.89
C ALA A 203 -19.18 -8.10 8.56
N ALA A 204 -19.52 -8.93 7.56
CA ALA A 204 -18.66 -10.01 7.10
C ALA A 204 -17.28 -9.49 6.65
N LEU A 205 -17.25 -8.45 5.80
CA LEU A 205 -16.02 -7.85 5.32
C LEU A 205 -15.24 -7.17 6.45
N LEU A 206 -15.90 -6.45 7.34
CA LEU A 206 -15.24 -5.79 8.46
C LEU A 206 -14.54 -6.79 9.39
N THR A 207 -15.14 -7.97 9.62
CA THR A 207 -14.52 -9.04 10.42
C THR A 207 -13.23 -9.59 9.80
N MET A 208 -13.02 -9.43 8.47
CA MET A 208 -11.78 -9.84 7.81
C MET A 208 -10.59 -8.95 8.13
N ALA A 209 -10.80 -7.73 8.64
CA ALA A 209 -9.73 -6.77 8.89
C ALA A 209 -8.65 -7.34 9.84
N GLU A 210 -9.04 -7.93 10.95
CA GLU A 210 -8.10 -8.48 11.94
C GLU A 210 -7.35 -9.71 11.42
N PRO A 211 -7.97 -10.75 10.85
CA PRO A 211 -7.26 -11.86 10.22
C PRO A 211 -6.27 -11.43 9.14
N LEU A 212 -6.65 -10.50 8.26
CA LEU A 212 -5.77 -10.01 7.20
C LEU A 212 -4.58 -9.23 7.77
N TYR A 213 -4.79 -8.44 8.83
CA TYR A 213 -3.71 -7.80 9.56
C TYR A 213 -2.74 -8.83 10.18
N LEU A 214 -3.26 -9.89 10.80
CA LEU A 214 -2.43 -10.96 11.38
C LEU A 214 -1.65 -11.70 10.30
N HIS A 215 -2.24 -11.95 9.13
CA HIS A 215 -1.54 -12.52 7.99
C HIS A 215 -0.41 -11.61 7.50
N ALA A 216 -0.65 -10.30 7.39
CA ALA A 216 0.39 -9.33 7.02
C ALA A 216 1.52 -9.33 8.05
N THR A 217 1.20 -9.32 9.35
CA THR A 217 2.20 -9.40 10.43
C THR A 217 3.02 -10.68 10.36
N HIS A 218 2.36 -11.82 10.06
CA HIS A 218 3.04 -13.09 9.89
C HIS A 218 4.00 -13.07 8.70
N ILE A 219 3.56 -12.55 7.55
CA ILE A 219 4.42 -12.41 6.37
C ILE A 219 5.58 -11.45 6.64
N LEU A 220 5.35 -10.36 7.37
CA LEU A 220 6.41 -9.44 7.76
C LEU A 220 7.54 -10.15 8.52
N SER A 221 7.23 -11.16 9.34
CA SER A 221 8.24 -11.93 10.09
C SER A 221 9.17 -12.78 9.20
N PHE A 222 8.81 -13.04 7.95
CA PHE A 222 9.68 -13.72 6.97
C PHE A 222 10.54 -12.75 6.16
N LEU A 223 10.20 -11.46 6.17
CA LEU A 223 11.04 -10.49 5.52
C LEU A 223 12.31 -10.29 6.34
N PRO A 224 13.44 -10.02 5.70
CA PRO A 224 14.61 -9.60 6.42
C PRO A 224 14.17 -8.44 7.32
N THR A 225 14.25 -8.65 8.64
CA THR A 225 14.23 -7.52 9.55
C THR A 225 15.34 -6.63 9.04
N GLY A 226 14.95 -5.47 8.52
CA GLY A 226 15.97 -4.48 8.25
C GLY A 226 16.69 -4.27 9.57
N GLU A 227 17.78 -5.05 9.80
CA GLU A 227 18.88 -4.36 10.36
C GLU A 227 18.92 -3.10 9.49
N ILE A 228 18.79 -1.97 10.13
CA ILE A 228 19.30 -0.73 9.59
C ILE A 228 20.77 -1.06 9.33
N THR A 229 20.98 -1.89 8.30
CA THR A 229 22.29 -1.98 7.70
C THR A 229 22.45 -0.55 7.25
N SER A 230 23.42 0.10 7.80
CA SER A 230 23.90 1.46 7.59
C SER A 230 24.01 1.90 6.12
N ARG A 231 23.37 1.19 5.19
CA ARG A 231 23.13 1.51 3.78
C ARG A 231 21.83 2.26 3.50
N GLY A 232 20.94 2.40 4.47
CA GLY A 232 19.69 3.19 4.36
C GLY A 232 19.74 4.50 5.15
N LEU A 233 20.49 4.58 6.24
CA LEU A 233 20.92 5.85 6.80
C LEU A 233 22.03 6.37 5.90
N SER A 234 21.88 7.56 5.34
CA SER A 234 23.02 8.20 4.71
C SER A 234 24.17 8.18 5.73
N GLU A 235 25.42 8.03 5.30
CA GLU A 235 26.59 8.09 6.20
C GLU A 235 26.50 9.27 7.17
N LYS A 236 25.84 10.34 6.73
CA LYS A 236 25.51 11.52 7.51
C LYS A 236 24.55 11.22 8.68
N ASP A 237 23.47 10.44 8.43
CA ASP A 237 22.47 10.14 9.45
C ASP A 237 22.98 9.10 10.44
N SER A 238 23.84 8.18 9.97
CA SER A 238 24.57 7.24 10.83
C SER A 238 25.53 7.97 11.76
N LEU A 239 26.28 8.95 11.23
CA LEU A 239 27.18 9.77 12.01
C LEU A 239 26.38 10.59 13.06
N LEU A 240 25.26 11.20 12.65
CA LEU A 240 24.39 11.95 13.57
C LEU A 240 23.82 11.05 14.68
N SER A 241 23.42 9.85 14.37
CA SER A 241 22.85 8.90 15.33
C SER A 241 23.87 8.46 16.39
N SER A 242 25.15 8.38 16.03
CA SER A 242 26.24 8.02 16.95
C SER A 242 26.64 9.14 17.90
N MET A 243 26.20 10.39 17.63
CA MET A 243 26.49 11.52 18.52
C MET A 243 25.56 11.56 19.73
N PRO A 244 26.00 12.06 20.90
CA PRO A 244 25.13 12.35 22.01
C PRO A 244 24.13 13.49 21.69
N ASP A 245 23.14 13.73 22.56
CA ASP A 245 22.15 14.79 22.35
C ASP A 245 22.73 16.19 22.32
N GLU A 246 23.83 16.39 23.06
CA GLU A 246 24.65 17.60 23.01
C GLU A 246 26.10 17.23 22.64
N PHE A 247 26.69 17.88 21.64
CA PHE A 247 28.06 17.61 21.20
C PHE A 247 28.73 18.84 20.63
N THR A 248 30.08 18.78 20.56
CA THR A 248 30.91 19.83 20.03
C THR A 248 31.34 19.56 18.58
N THR A 249 31.78 20.60 17.88
CA THR A 249 32.42 20.47 16.54
C THR A 249 33.57 19.50 16.57
N VAL A 250 34.36 19.45 17.66
CA VAL A 250 35.53 18.57 17.79
C VAL A 250 35.07 17.11 17.83
N GLN A 251 34.11 16.77 18.67
CA GLN A 251 33.55 15.43 18.78
C GLN A 251 32.96 14.97 17.45
N TRP A 252 32.21 15.85 16.75
CA TRP A 252 31.69 15.56 15.41
C TRP A 252 32.80 15.19 14.42
N MET A 253 33.88 15.95 14.42
CA MET A 253 35.00 15.73 13.49
C MET A 253 35.81 14.48 13.82
N GLU A 254 35.99 14.17 15.10
CA GLU A 254 36.66 12.95 15.57
C GLU A 254 35.83 11.70 15.20
N THR A 255 34.54 11.73 15.45
CA THR A 255 33.65 10.62 15.08
C THR A 255 33.59 10.42 13.57
N ALA A 256 33.59 11.51 12.78
CA ALA A 256 33.66 11.45 11.33
C ALA A 256 34.99 10.85 10.83
N GLU A 257 36.12 11.16 11.48
CA GLU A 257 37.44 10.60 11.15
C GLU A 257 37.49 9.10 11.44
N HIS A 258 36.93 8.65 12.57
CA HIS A 258 36.77 7.23 12.90
C HIS A 258 35.89 6.47 11.90
N ALA A 259 34.90 7.15 11.32
CA ALA A 259 34.02 6.61 10.28
C ALA A 259 34.63 6.72 8.86
N ASN A 260 35.87 7.13 8.70
CA ASN A 260 36.58 7.39 7.42
C ASN A 260 35.87 8.43 6.53
N ILE A 261 35.18 9.40 7.12
CA ILE A 261 34.49 10.47 6.40
C ILE A 261 35.42 11.65 6.20
N PRO A 262 35.61 12.18 4.96
CA PRO A 262 36.47 13.31 4.69
C PRO A 262 36.05 14.56 5.47
N LYS A 263 37.04 15.29 6.05
CA LYS A 263 36.78 16.47 6.91
C LYS A 263 35.89 17.54 6.26
N ASN A 264 36.05 17.77 4.95
CA ASN A 264 35.21 18.75 4.23
C ASN A 264 33.77 18.28 4.08
N THR A 265 33.58 16.98 3.89
CA THR A 265 32.22 16.37 3.83
C THR A 265 31.53 16.47 5.19
N ALA A 266 32.22 16.12 6.27
CA ALA A 266 31.72 16.22 7.63
C ALA A 266 31.32 17.65 8.01
N LYS A 267 32.11 18.66 7.65
CA LYS A 267 31.78 20.08 7.83
C LYS A 267 30.54 20.52 7.04
N THR A 268 30.44 20.06 5.80
CA THR A 268 29.29 20.39 4.94
C THR A 268 28.01 19.74 5.50
N TRP A 269 28.08 18.51 6.00
CA TRP A 269 26.95 17.84 6.62
C TRP A 269 26.50 18.54 7.90
N LEU A 270 27.42 18.93 8.78
CA LEU A 270 27.10 19.64 10.00
C LEU A 270 26.34 20.94 9.71
N ARG A 271 26.84 21.73 8.72
CA ARG A 271 26.15 22.94 8.30
C ARG A 271 24.74 22.66 7.77
N ARG A 272 24.59 21.67 6.88
CA ARG A 272 23.28 21.30 6.31
C ARG A 272 22.28 20.79 7.36
N LEU A 273 22.76 20.11 8.40
CA LEU A 273 21.93 19.67 9.52
C LEU A 273 21.42 20.85 10.34
N CYS A 274 22.25 21.89 10.53
CA CYS A 274 21.80 23.15 11.16
C CYS A 274 20.84 23.92 10.26
N ASP A 275 21.15 24.04 8.96
CA ASP A 275 20.30 24.76 7.99
C ASP A 275 18.92 24.11 7.85
N SER A 276 18.82 22.77 8.02
CA SER A 276 17.57 22.03 7.97
C SER A 276 16.79 21.96 9.29
N GLY A 277 17.35 22.50 10.38
CA GLY A 277 16.76 22.41 11.72
C GLY A 277 16.88 21.03 12.40
N ALA A 278 17.59 20.08 11.79
CA ALA A 278 17.91 18.80 12.39
C ALA A 278 18.92 18.89 13.54
N LEU A 279 19.63 20.00 13.63
CA LEU A 279 20.48 20.38 14.75
C LEU A 279 20.23 21.86 15.11
N LEU A 280 20.25 22.15 16.40
CA LEU A 280 20.18 23.50 16.95
C LEU A 280 21.57 23.92 17.41
N HIS A 281 21.87 25.21 17.33
CA HIS A 281 23.07 25.76 17.95
C HIS A 281 22.89 25.87 19.45
N GLY A 282 23.85 25.40 20.24
CA GLY A 282 23.87 25.56 21.67
C GLY A 282 24.22 27.00 22.11
N GLU A 283 24.25 27.24 23.41
CA GLU A 283 24.57 28.56 23.98
C GLU A 283 25.98 29.08 23.63
N HIS A 284 26.91 28.19 23.39
CA HIS A 284 28.26 28.55 23.01
C HIS A 284 28.59 28.14 21.58
N LYS A 285 29.43 28.94 20.90
CA LYS A 285 29.87 28.67 19.54
C LYS A 285 30.57 27.31 19.43
N GLY A 286 30.06 26.47 18.53
CA GLY A 286 30.63 25.13 18.28
C GLY A 286 29.98 24.01 19.09
N ILE A 287 28.92 24.28 19.83
CA ILE A 287 28.05 23.28 20.50
C ILE A 287 26.76 23.13 19.68
N TYR A 288 26.31 21.90 19.53
CA TYR A 288 25.11 21.53 18.79
C TYR A 288 24.23 20.63 19.64
N LEU A 289 22.90 20.79 19.51
CA LEU A 289 21.88 20.06 20.24
C LEU A 289 20.97 19.34 19.23
N LYS A 290 20.63 18.08 19.53
CA LYS A 290 19.55 17.39 18.83
C LYS A 290 18.21 17.92 19.32
N PRO A 291 17.27 18.33 18.45
CA PRO A 291 15.92 18.70 18.91
C PRO A 291 15.23 17.45 19.51
N ILE A 292 14.54 17.67 20.62
CA ILE A 292 13.77 16.64 21.35
C ILE A 292 12.55 16.20 20.54
#